data_46f75d840f03c54d1a56e008ee10fa8b
#
_entry.id   46f75d840f03c54d1a56e008ee10fa8b
#
_cell.length_a   1.000
_cell.length_b   1.000
_cell.length_c   1.000
_cell.angle_alpha   90.00
_cell.angle_beta   90.00
_cell.angle_gamma   90.00
#
_symmetry.space_group_name_H-M   'P 1'
#
loop_
_entity.id
_entity.type
_entity.pdbx_description
1 polymer ?
#
loop_
_entity_poly.entity_id
_entity_poly.type
_entity_poly.pdbx_seq_one_letter_code
_entity_poly.pdbx_strand_id
1 'polypeptide(L)'
;RYGKSSPQFSLSFYQRLLSGNSLLIVLILGYGIGQLYRWLTPPKDGDNTNALPLLQERSFSSMLPMTISLIFGVTVALFLNSNTIYHAWSTSYSTLVMTAQEHRQLWLTLLATMGLTIFDWLGLGVPYTSMALTSGDSFTANLNYALTHGTPWNVPYEFLGSSLYNSFANFGGDGLILALIVAILLTSNGSYMHRVARWTALPTLFNFNYATMIGLPVVFNPLFLIPFVFLPIVNILLASLAITIHLIPSTPYPVLQGTPGPL
;
A
#
# COMPACT_ATOMS: atom_id res chain seq x y z
N ARG A 1 19.65 38.06 1.29
CA ARG A 1 20.89 37.25 1.35
C ARG A 1 20.82 36.34 2.54
N TYR A 2 20.68 35.08 2.30
CA TYR A 2 21.13 33.83 2.91
C TYR A 2 20.00 32.78 2.85
N GLY A 3 19.78 32.28 1.66
CA GLY A 3 19.14 30.98 1.49
C GLY A 3 20.24 29.94 1.26
N LYS A 4 20.90 29.42 2.29
CA LYS A 4 21.55 28.13 2.22
C LYS A 4 20.47 27.09 2.33
N SER A 5 20.08 26.52 1.19
CA SER A 5 19.37 25.25 1.16
C SER A 5 20.24 24.22 1.86
N SER A 6 19.90 23.90 3.10
CA SER A 6 20.34 22.66 3.73
C SER A 6 20.05 21.52 2.75
N PRO A 7 20.93 20.54 2.58
CA PRO A 7 20.61 19.37 1.79
C PRO A 7 19.39 18.75 2.44
N GLN A 8 18.22 18.94 1.84
CA GLN A 8 17.07 18.13 2.11
C GLN A 8 17.44 16.73 1.60
N PHE A 9 18.19 16.03 2.44
CA PHE A 9 18.37 14.61 2.30
C PHE A 9 16.95 14.05 2.16
N SER A 10 16.65 13.55 0.99
CA SER A 10 15.28 13.32 0.56
C SER A 10 14.63 12.26 1.44
N LEU A 11 14.08 12.69 2.58
CA LEU A 11 13.20 11.88 3.42
C LEU A 11 12.11 11.20 2.54
N SER A 12 11.76 11.86 1.44
CA SER A 12 10.82 11.36 0.44
C SER A 12 11.21 10.04 -0.20
N PHE A 13 12.52 9.76 -0.39
CA PHE A 13 12.97 8.48 -0.96
C PHE A 13 12.81 7.35 0.06
N TYR A 14 13.25 7.57 1.30
CA TYR A 14 13.10 6.58 2.37
C TYR A 14 11.63 6.35 2.73
N GLN A 15 10.82 7.39 2.73
CA GLN A 15 9.38 7.24 2.92
C GLN A 15 8.72 6.43 1.81
N ARG A 16 9.16 6.55 0.56
CA ARG A 16 8.66 5.75 -0.56
C ARG A 16 9.08 4.28 -0.48
N LEU A 17 10.32 4.00 -0.05
CA LEU A 17 10.78 2.61 0.12
C LEU A 17 10.15 1.93 1.34
N LEU A 18 9.86 2.69 2.40
CA LEU A 18 9.21 2.20 3.60
C LEU A 18 7.68 2.18 3.48
N SER A 19 7.13 2.86 2.49
CA SER A 19 5.70 2.75 2.17
C SER A 19 5.44 1.39 1.52
N GLY A 20 4.27 0.84 1.76
CA GLY A 20 3.87 -0.46 1.19
C GLY A 20 3.86 -0.52 -0.34
N ASN A 21 4.02 0.61 -1.00
CA ASN A 21 4.10 0.77 -2.45
C ASN A 21 5.33 0.11 -3.09
N SER A 22 6.28 -0.38 -2.31
CA SER A 22 7.49 -1.07 -2.79
C SER A 22 7.57 -2.52 -2.32
N LEU A 23 6.47 -3.11 -1.90
CA LEU A 23 6.45 -4.46 -1.35
C LEU A 23 7.07 -5.48 -2.30
N LEU A 24 6.76 -5.42 -3.59
CA LEU A 24 7.35 -6.27 -4.61
C LEU A 24 8.87 -6.06 -4.72
N ILE A 25 9.32 -4.80 -4.75
CA ILE A 25 10.75 -4.47 -4.82
C ILE A 25 11.47 -4.99 -3.58
N VAL A 26 10.87 -4.81 -2.39
CA VAL A 26 11.42 -5.31 -1.12
C VAL A 26 11.49 -6.83 -1.11
N LEU A 27 10.49 -7.53 -1.62
CA LEU A 27 10.51 -9.01 -1.73
C LEU A 27 11.60 -9.50 -2.67
N ILE A 28 11.74 -8.89 -3.85
CA ILE A 28 12.80 -9.24 -4.83
C ILE A 28 14.18 -8.97 -4.24
N LEU A 29 14.37 -7.79 -3.63
CA LEU A 29 15.65 -7.44 -2.99
C LEU A 29 15.95 -8.36 -1.80
N GLY A 30 14.96 -8.63 -0.95
CA GLY A 30 15.10 -9.54 0.19
C GLY A 30 15.47 -10.96 -0.26
N TYR A 31 14.83 -11.46 -1.31
CA TYR A 31 15.18 -12.74 -1.90
C TYR A 31 16.62 -12.73 -2.47
N GLY A 32 16.99 -11.69 -3.22
CA GLY A 32 18.34 -11.54 -3.78
C GLY A 32 19.42 -11.48 -2.69
N ILE A 33 19.18 -10.69 -1.63
CA ILE A 33 20.08 -10.62 -0.48
C ILE A 33 20.17 -11.96 0.23
N GLY A 34 19.03 -12.65 0.42
CA GLY A 34 18.98 -13.97 1.03
C GLY A 34 19.77 -15.02 0.24
N GLN A 35 19.66 -15.02 -1.10
CA GLN A 35 20.42 -15.90 -1.96
C GLN A 35 21.93 -15.58 -1.92
N LEU A 36 22.28 -14.29 -1.94
CA LEU A 36 23.66 -13.84 -1.81
C LEU A 36 24.27 -14.29 -0.49
N TYR A 37 23.53 -14.10 0.61
CA TYR A 37 23.94 -14.55 1.95
C TYR A 37 24.16 -16.08 1.99
N ARG A 38 23.20 -16.84 1.44
CA ARG A 38 23.28 -18.30 1.34
C ARG A 38 24.49 -18.76 0.55
N TRP A 39 24.79 -18.10 -0.56
CA TRP A 39 25.93 -18.43 -1.42
C TRP A 39 27.27 -18.12 -0.74
N LEU A 40 27.34 -17.04 0.02
CA LEU A 40 28.53 -16.63 0.77
C LEU A 40 28.76 -17.43 2.06
N THR A 41 27.71 -18.11 2.56
CA THR A 41 27.80 -18.91 3.80
C THR A 41 27.92 -20.38 3.41
N PRO A 42 29.13 -21.00 3.50
CA PRO A 42 29.29 -22.40 3.16
C PRO A 42 28.46 -23.30 4.11
N PRO A 43 27.86 -24.37 3.59
CA PRO A 43 27.20 -25.36 4.43
C PRO A 43 28.23 -25.99 5.35
N LYS A 44 28.06 -25.84 6.66
CA LYS A 44 28.85 -26.60 7.63
C LYS A 44 28.19 -27.94 7.84
N ASP A 45 28.92 -29.01 7.53
CA ASP A 45 28.53 -30.37 7.88
C ASP A 45 28.32 -30.47 9.39
N GLY A 46 27.07 -30.78 9.76
CA GLY A 46 26.65 -30.81 11.12
C GLY A 46 26.90 -32.16 11.79
N ASP A 47 27.99 -32.32 12.45
CA ASP A 47 28.06 -33.36 13.47
C ASP A 47 29.13 -33.08 14.54
N ASN A 48 28.88 -32.07 15.38
CA ASN A 48 29.67 -31.96 16.62
C ASN A 48 28.83 -31.37 17.75
N THR A 49 28.67 -32.20 18.78
CA THR A 49 27.78 -32.05 19.93
C THR A 49 28.19 -31.01 20.98
N ASN A 50 29.15 -30.12 20.71
CA ASN A 50 29.59 -29.09 21.64
C ASN A 50 29.09 -27.71 21.23
N ALA A 51 27.95 -27.30 21.77
CA ALA A 51 27.18 -26.14 21.28
C ALA A 51 27.82 -24.76 21.55
N LEU A 52 28.64 -24.56 22.55
CA LEU A 52 29.13 -23.23 22.96
C LEU A 52 30.23 -22.62 22.05
N PRO A 53 31.28 -23.35 21.64
CA PRO A 53 32.27 -22.82 20.72
C PRO A 53 31.72 -22.58 19.32
N LEU A 54 30.68 -23.33 18.92
CA LEU A 54 30.02 -23.22 17.63
C LEU A 54 29.24 -21.90 17.46
N LEU A 55 28.68 -21.34 18.53
CA LEU A 55 27.95 -20.07 18.47
C LEU A 55 28.88 -18.89 18.20
N GLN A 56 30.03 -18.86 18.87
CA GLN A 56 31.02 -17.78 18.69
C GLN A 56 31.66 -17.85 17.29
N GLU A 57 32.03 -19.03 16.83
CA GLU A 57 32.60 -19.24 15.51
C GLU A 57 31.60 -18.95 14.38
N ARG A 58 30.32 -19.29 14.56
CA ARG A 58 29.24 -18.94 13.66
C ARG A 58 29.00 -17.45 13.58
N SER A 59 29.08 -16.75 14.71
CA SER A 59 28.91 -15.28 14.73
C SER A 59 30.01 -14.58 13.91
N PHE A 60 31.27 -14.97 14.07
CA PHE A 60 32.35 -14.40 13.29
C PHE A 60 32.31 -14.78 11.80
N SER A 61 31.99 -16.03 11.47
CA SER A 61 31.89 -16.48 10.08
C SER A 61 30.73 -15.86 9.32
N SER A 62 29.69 -15.40 9.99
CA SER A 62 28.54 -14.73 9.40
C SER A 62 28.73 -13.21 9.21
N MET A 63 29.73 -12.61 9.86
CA MET A 63 29.99 -11.15 9.72
C MET A 63 30.33 -10.74 8.29
N LEU A 64 31.18 -11.51 7.61
CA LEU A 64 31.59 -11.20 6.23
C LEU A 64 30.41 -11.30 5.24
N PRO A 65 29.63 -12.40 5.22
CA PRO A 65 28.39 -12.44 4.41
C PRO A 65 27.40 -11.33 4.72
N MET A 66 27.24 -10.99 6.01
CA MET A 66 26.34 -9.92 6.44
C MET A 66 26.81 -8.54 5.92
N THR A 67 28.09 -8.26 6.04
CA THR A 67 28.68 -6.98 5.57
C THR A 67 28.55 -6.85 4.05
N ILE A 68 28.86 -7.91 3.30
CA ILE A 68 28.72 -7.93 1.83
C ILE A 68 27.25 -7.76 1.42
N SER A 69 26.33 -8.45 2.07
CA SER A 69 24.89 -8.32 1.81
C SER A 69 24.38 -6.91 2.08
N LEU A 70 24.87 -6.27 3.14
CA LEU A 70 24.52 -4.89 3.48
C LEU A 70 25.07 -3.90 2.44
N ILE A 71 26.33 -4.05 2.04
CA ILE A 71 26.97 -3.22 1.00
C ILE A 71 26.19 -3.40 -0.32
N PHE A 72 25.86 -4.62 -0.69
CA PHE A 72 25.07 -4.91 -1.89
C PHE A 72 23.70 -4.21 -1.83
N GLY A 73 22.97 -4.33 -0.72
CA GLY A 73 21.68 -3.66 -0.53
C GLY A 73 21.78 -2.14 -0.65
N VAL A 74 22.78 -1.53 -0.02
CA VAL A 74 23.05 -0.08 -0.13
C VAL A 74 23.39 0.31 -1.56
N THR A 75 24.24 -0.46 -2.24
CA THR A 75 24.64 -0.18 -3.63
C THR A 75 23.42 -0.22 -4.57
N VAL A 76 22.56 -1.23 -4.42
CA VAL A 76 21.32 -1.32 -5.20
C VAL A 76 20.40 -0.15 -4.90
N ALA A 77 20.25 0.23 -3.64
CA ALA A 77 19.43 1.37 -3.24
C ALA A 77 19.94 2.69 -3.86
N LEU A 78 21.23 2.92 -3.85
CA LEU A 78 21.85 4.09 -4.49
C LEU A 78 21.68 4.06 -6.01
N PHE A 79 21.83 2.90 -6.64
CA PHE A 79 21.61 2.72 -8.07
C PHE A 79 20.17 3.03 -8.47
N LEU A 80 19.20 2.49 -7.74
CA LEU A 80 17.79 2.78 -7.98
C LEU A 80 17.46 4.26 -7.79
N ASN A 81 18.05 4.90 -6.79
CA ASN A 81 17.84 6.32 -6.55
C ASN A 81 18.45 7.22 -7.66
N SER A 82 19.56 6.81 -8.24
CA SER A 82 20.24 7.57 -9.30
C SER A 82 19.70 7.28 -10.70
N ASN A 83 18.88 6.25 -10.87
CA ASN A 83 18.45 5.79 -12.19
C ASN A 83 17.29 6.65 -12.74
N THR A 84 17.56 7.32 -13.86
CA THR A 84 16.58 8.17 -14.56
C THR A 84 15.34 7.36 -15.00
N ILE A 85 15.50 6.09 -15.35
CA ILE A 85 14.39 5.22 -15.75
C ILE A 85 13.44 4.98 -14.58
N TYR A 86 13.96 4.74 -13.38
CA TYR A 86 13.14 4.57 -12.18
C TYR A 86 12.36 5.85 -11.85
N HIS A 87 13.00 7.02 -11.96
CA HIS A 87 12.34 8.31 -11.74
C HIS A 87 11.27 8.58 -12.81
N ALA A 88 11.56 8.33 -14.08
CA ALA A 88 10.60 8.46 -15.17
C ALA A 88 9.40 7.53 -14.97
N TRP A 89 9.64 6.25 -14.63
CA TRP A 89 8.59 5.29 -14.31
C TRP A 89 7.72 5.75 -13.14
N SER A 90 8.33 6.13 -12.02
CA SER A 90 7.60 6.55 -10.83
C SER A 90 6.76 7.81 -11.07
N THR A 91 7.27 8.76 -11.87
CA THR A 91 6.56 9.98 -12.23
C THR A 91 5.40 9.68 -13.18
N SER A 92 5.62 8.91 -14.23
CA SER A 92 4.56 8.52 -15.17
C SER A 92 3.45 7.75 -14.47
N TYR A 93 3.82 6.80 -13.60
CA TYR A 93 2.86 6.03 -12.82
C TYR A 93 2.06 6.91 -11.86
N SER A 94 2.72 7.82 -11.12
CA SER A 94 2.02 8.75 -10.23
C SER A 94 1.07 9.68 -10.99
N THR A 95 1.46 10.15 -12.17
CA THR A 95 0.60 11.00 -13.02
C THR A 95 -0.63 10.22 -13.48
N LEU A 96 -0.47 8.98 -13.92
CA LEU A 96 -1.62 8.13 -14.31
C LEU A 96 -2.59 7.91 -13.16
N VAL A 97 -2.07 7.61 -11.97
CA VAL A 97 -2.89 7.42 -10.77
C VAL A 97 -3.63 8.71 -10.39
N MET A 98 -2.93 9.86 -10.39
CA MET A 98 -3.57 11.16 -10.11
C MET A 98 -4.68 11.44 -11.11
N THR A 99 -4.40 11.30 -12.42
CA THR A 99 -5.40 11.51 -13.45
C THR A 99 -6.61 10.59 -13.25
N ALA A 100 -6.38 9.33 -12.93
CA ALA A 100 -7.45 8.36 -12.67
C ALA A 100 -8.32 8.74 -11.47
N GLN A 101 -7.72 9.31 -10.42
CA GLN A 101 -8.42 9.70 -9.19
C GLN A 101 -9.19 11.04 -9.32
N GLU A 102 -8.80 11.91 -10.24
CA GLU A 102 -9.51 13.18 -10.52
C GLU A 102 -10.72 13.03 -11.44
N HIS A 103 -10.95 11.84 -11.99
CA HIS A 103 -12.09 11.61 -12.88
C HIS A 103 -13.43 11.82 -12.18
N ARG A 104 -14.34 12.46 -12.91
CA ARG A 104 -15.70 12.81 -12.48
C ARG A 104 -16.73 11.79 -12.93
N GLN A 105 -16.32 10.86 -13.79
CA GLN A 105 -17.22 9.87 -14.40
C GLN A 105 -17.08 8.52 -13.67
N LEU A 106 -18.19 8.00 -13.20
CA LEU A 106 -18.24 6.76 -12.43
C LEU A 106 -17.51 5.58 -13.10
N TRP A 107 -17.70 5.40 -14.42
CA TRP A 107 -17.08 4.29 -15.15
C TRP A 107 -15.54 4.39 -15.18
N LEU A 108 -14.99 5.60 -15.29
CA LEU A 108 -13.53 5.82 -15.20
C LEU A 108 -13.01 5.54 -13.79
N THR A 109 -13.78 5.91 -12.77
CA THR A 109 -13.47 5.59 -11.38
C THR A 109 -13.42 4.07 -11.17
N LEU A 110 -14.36 3.31 -11.73
CA LEU A 110 -14.37 1.86 -11.65
C LEU A 110 -13.16 1.23 -12.35
N LEU A 111 -12.82 1.70 -13.55
CA LEU A 111 -11.64 1.23 -14.29
C LEU A 111 -10.34 1.57 -13.54
N ALA A 112 -10.24 2.79 -13.01
CA ALA A 112 -9.10 3.20 -12.19
C ALA A 112 -8.97 2.34 -10.93
N THR A 113 -10.06 2.11 -10.21
CA THR A 113 -10.08 1.23 -9.04
C THR A 113 -9.61 -0.18 -9.38
N MET A 114 -10.10 -0.74 -10.50
CA MET A 114 -9.66 -2.05 -10.96
C MET A 114 -8.15 -2.08 -11.24
N GLY A 115 -7.62 -1.06 -11.92
CA GLY A 115 -6.20 -0.95 -12.19
C GLY A 115 -5.37 -0.83 -10.91
N LEU A 116 -5.78 0.05 -9.99
CA LEU A 116 -5.10 0.27 -8.71
C LEU A 116 -5.06 -1.00 -7.87
N THR A 117 -6.19 -1.69 -7.71
CA THR A 117 -6.26 -2.94 -6.93
C THR A 117 -5.45 -4.07 -7.55
N ILE A 118 -5.34 -4.15 -8.88
CA ILE A 118 -4.45 -5.11 -9.55
C ILE A 118 -2.98 -4.78 -9.24
N PHE A 119 -2.58 -3.50 -9.30
CA PHE A 119 -1.21 -3.11 -8.94
C PHE A 119 -0.89 -3.41 -7.48
N ASP A 120 -1.83 -3.18 -6.56
CA ASP A 120 -1.65 -3.52 -5.15
C ASP A 120 -1.56 -5.02 -4.93
N TRP A 121 -2.37 -5.81 -5.63
CA TRP A 121 -2.28 -7.27 -5.59
C TRP A 121 -0.94 -7.79 -6.13
N LEU A 122 -0.36 -7.10 -7.13
CA LEU A 122 1.00 -7.37 -7.62
C LEU A 122 2.09 -6.87 -6.65
N GLY A 123 1.74 -6.25 -5.53
CA GLY A 123 2.71 -5.69 -4.58
C GLY A 123 3.48 -4.49 -5.13
N LEU A 124 2.99 -3.88 -6.23
CA LEU A 124 3.57 -2.65 -6.77
C LEU A 124 3.12 -1.42 -5.99
N GLY A 125 1.98 -1.52 -5.32
CA GLY A 125 1.37 -0.46 -4.55
C GLY A 125 0.97 0.76 -5.40
N VAL A 126 0.15 1.61 -4.83
CA VAL A 126 -0.16 2.91 -5.42
C VAL A 126 0.84 3.92 -4.87
N PRO A 127 1.56 4.70 -5.71
CA PRO A 127 2.44 5.73 -5.21
C PRO A 127 1.63 6.69 -4.36
N TYR A 128 2.11 6.92 -3.15
CA TYR A 128 1.45 7.69 -2.13
C TYR A 128 1.19 9.13 -2.61
N THR A 129 -0.05 9.44 -2.95
CA THR A 129 -0.47 10.72 -3.51
C THR A 129 -1.38 11.51 -2.57
N SER A 130 -1.46 11.10 -1.30
CA SER A 130 -2.42 11.65 -0.33
C SER A 130 -2.39 13.18 -0.18
N MET A 131 -1.26 13.83 -0.41
CA MET A 131 -1.17 15.29 -0.35
C MET A 131 -1.51 15.99 -1.68
N ALA A 132 -1.29 15.35 -2.82
CA ALA A 132 -1.59 15.94 -4.12
C ALA A 132 -3.09 15.89 -4.44
N LEU A 133 -3.81 14.95 -3.86
CA LEU A 133 -5.25 14.75 -4.07
C LEU A 133 -6.13 15.81 -3.41
N THR A 134 -5.60 16.56 -2.47
CA THR A 134 -6.34 17.61 -1.75
C THR A 134 -6.35 18.95 -2.48
N SER A 135 -5.60 19.09 -3.56
CA SER A 135 -5.41 20.36 -4.27
C SER A 135 -6.10 20.45 -5.64
N GLY A 136 -6.87 19.44 -6.04
CA GLY A 136 -7.61 19.48 -7.31
C GLY A 136 -8.77 20.48 -7.30
N ASP A 137 -9.01 21.14 -8.43
CA ASP A 137 -10.08 22.13 -8.59
C ASP A 137 -11.47 21.55 -8.25
N SER A 138 -11.66 20.25 -8.48
CA SER A 138 -12.92 19.57 -8.20
C SER A 138 -13.19 19.43 -6.69
N PHE A 139 -12.15 19.18 -5.90
CA PHE A 139 -12.28 19.14 -4.43
C PHE A 139 -12.57 20.50 -3.85
N THR A 140 -11.86 21.53 -4.32
CA THR A 140 -12.08 22.90 -3.85
C THR A 140 -13.47 23.38 -4.20
N ALA A 141 -14.01 23.00 -5.36
CA ALA A 141 -15.38 23.31 -5.75
C ALA A 141 -16.41 22.61 -4.83
N ASN A 142 -16.25 21.32 -4.55
CA ASN A 142 -17.14 20.60 -3.63
C ASN A 142 -17.07 21.17 -2.21
N LEU A 143 -15.86 21.45 -1.70
CA LEU A 143 -15.65 22.02 -0.39
C LEU A 143 -16.29 23.42 -0.28
N ASN A 144 -16.03 24.29 -1.26
CA ASN A 144 -16.61 25.63 -1.28
C ASN A 144 -18.14 25.59 -1.34
N TYR A 145 -18.70 24.66 -2.14
CA TYR A 145 -20.14 24.46 -2.21
C TYR A 145 -20.69 24.05 -0.84
N ALA A 146 -20.09 23.04 -0.21
CA ALA A 146 -20.55 22.55 1.10
C ALA A 146 -20.44 23.63 2.20
N LEU A 147 -19.38 24.46 2.17
CA LEU A 147 -19.20 25.55 3.13
C LEU A 147 -20.19 26.70 2.90
N THR A 148 -20.51 27.03 1.65
CA THR A 148 -21.43 28.13 1.32
C THR A 148 -22.89 27.75 1.56
N HIS A 149 -23.27 26.48 1.31
CA HIS A 149 -24.65 26.03 1.46
C HIS A 149 -24.91 25.34 2.80
N GLY A 150 -23.86 25.09 3.60
CA GLY A 150 -23.97 24.41 4.91
C GLY A 150 -24.39 22.95 4.82
N THR A 151 -24.31 22.35 3.61
CA THR A 151 -24.75 20.99 3.35
C THR A 151 -23.87 20.29 2.31
N PRO A 152 -23.53 19.01 2.51
CA PRO A 152 -22.80 18.21 1.54
C PRO A 152 -23.66 17.60 0.44
N TRP A 153 -24.98 17.85 0.47
CA TRP A 153 -25.90 17.37 -0.56
C TRP A 153 -25.80 18.17 -1.85
N ASN A 154 -25.89 17.50 -2.98
CA ASN A 154 -25.89 18.11 -4.32
C ASN A 154 -24.61 18.91 -4.64
N VAL A 155 -23.47 18.44 -4.18
CA VAL A 155 -22.18 19.05 -4.56
C VAL A 155 -21.93 18.93 -6.07
N PRO A 156 -21.19 19.85 -6.70
CA PRO A 156 -20.98 19.87 -8.15
C PRO A 156 -20.38 18.59 -8.74
N TYR A 157 -19.61 17.84 -7.94
CA TYR A 157 -18.94 16.62 -8.35
C TYR A 157 -19.24 15.47 -7.40
N GLU A 158 -20.39 14.83 -7.57
CA GLU A 158 -20.89 13.78 -6.70
C GLU A 158 -20.04 12.50 -6.76
N PHE A 159 -19.49 12.16 -7.94
CA PHE A 159 -18.76 10.92 -8.19
C PHE A 159 -17.27 11.18 -8.39
N LEU A 160 -16.65 11.91 -7.49
CA LEU A 160 -15.21 12.16 -7.54
C LEU A 160 -14.45 10.88 -7.18
N GLY A 161 -13.58 10.41 -8.09
CA GLY A 161 -12.95 9.10 -8.02
C GLY A 161 -12.18 8.84 -6.74
N SER A 162 -11.37 9.78 -6.29
CA SER A 162 -10.61 9.64 -5.05
C SER A 162 -11.49 9.63 -3.79
N SER A 163 -12.56 10.42 -3.76
CA SER A 163 -13.52 10.42 -2.66
C SER A 163 -14.25 9.09 -2.57
N LEU A 164 -14.74 8.57 -3.69
CA LEU A 164 -15.41 7.28 -3.74
C LEU A 164 -14.47 6.14 -3.36
N TYR A 165 -13.22 6.15 -3.87
CA TYR A 165 -12.24 5.13 -3.56
C TYR A 165 -11.88 5.12 -2.07
N ASN A 166 -11.46 6.26 -1.52
CA ASN A 166 -11.00 6.34 -0.13
C ASN A 166 -12.13 6.14 0.89
N SER A 167 -13.36 6.57 0.57
CA SER A 167 -14.50 6.44 1.49
C SER A 167 -15.14 5.06 1.45
N PHE A 168 -15.20 4.41 0.28
CA PHE A 168 -16.02 3.21 0.11
C PHE A 168 -15.26 1.98 -0.40
N ALA A 169 -14.14 2.14 -1.10
CA ALA A 169 -13.37 1.02 -1.64
C ALA A 169 -12.19 0.61 -0.75
N ASN A 170 -11.78 1.47 0.19
CA ASN A 170 -10.56 1.28 0.98
C ASN A 170 -10.86 0.96 2.46
N PHE A 171 -11.77 0.00 2.70
CA PHE A 171 -12.03 -0.48 4.06
C PHE A 171 -10.99 -1.49 4.51
N GLY A 172 -10.15 -1.06 5.46
CA GLY A 172 -9.06 -1.88 5.96
C GLY A 172 -7.88 -1.94 4.99
N GLY A 173 -7.70 -0.90 4.18
CA GLY A 173 -6.69 -0.82 3.14
C GLY A 173 -7.17 -1.39 1.81
N ASP A 174 -6.27 -1.39 0.84
CA ASP A 174 -6.57 -1.77 -0.53
C ASP A 174 -7.12 -3.20 -0.64
N GLY A 175 -8.10 -3.40 -1.53
CA GLY A 175 -8.75 -4.69 -1.74
C GLY A 175 -9.75 -5.13 -0.67
N LEU A 176 -10.25 -4.21 0.16
CA LEU A 176 -11.18 -4.50 1.27
C LEU A 176 -10.67 -5.60 2.22
N ILE A 177 -9.41 -5.55 2.59
CA ILE A 177 -8.77 -6.56 3.46
C ILE A 177 -9.50 -6.74 4.79
N LEU A 178 -10.16 -5.71 5.32
CA LEU A 178 -10.96 -5.83 6.54
C LEU A 178 -12.09 -6.85 6.38
N ALA A 179 -12.75 -6.91 5.22
CA ALA A 179 -13.78 -7.90 4.94
C ALA A 179 -13.20 -9.33 4.93
N LEU A 180 -12.00 -9.50 4.38
CA LEU A 180 -11.29 -10.79 4.42
C LEU A 180 -10.95 -11.20 5.87
N ILE A 181 -10.47 -10.28 6.69
CA ILE A 181 -10.19 -10.53 8.12
C ILE A 181 -11.47 -10.99 8.83
N VAL A 182 -12.56 -10.26 8.66
CA VAL A 182 -13.85 -10.62 9.27
C VAL A 182 -14.30 -12.01 8.81
N ALA A 183 -14.23 -12.30 7.51
CA ALA A 183 -14.57 -13.61 6.98
C ALA A 183 -13.73 -14.73 7.61
N ILE A 184 -12.41 -14.54 7.74
CA ILE A 184 -11.52 -15.52 8.37
C ILE A 184 -11.84 -15.69 9.85
N LEU A 185 -12.11 -14.62 10.59
CA LEU A 185 -12.45 -14.67 12.01
C LEU A 185 -13.77 -15.42 12.26
N LEU A 186 -14.72 -15.32 11.32
CA LEU A 186 -16.01 -15.98 11.42
C LEU A 186 -15.96 -17.46 11.01
N THR A 187 -15.12 -17.80 10.03
CA THR A 187 -15.13 -19.15 9.42
C THR A 187 -14.03 -20.07 9.91
N SER A 188 -12.90 -19.52 10.38
CA SER A 188 -11.69 -20.27 10.65
C SER A 188 -11.31 -20.23 12.13
N ASN A 189 -11.60 -21.31 12.87
CA ASN A 189 -11.23 -21.42 14.28
C ASN A 189 -9.87 -22.09 14.47
N GLY A 190 -8.96 -21.44 15.23
CA GLY A 190 -7.70 -22.04 15.69
C GLY A 190 -6.61 -22.23 14.63
N SER A 191 -6.87 -21.90 13.36
CA SER A 191 -5.91 -22.02 12.28
C SER A 191 -4.82 -20.94 12.33
N TYR A 192 -3.75 -21.12 11.55
CA TYR A 192 -2.74 -20.09 11.33
C TYR A 192 -3.38 -18.79 10.82
N MET A 193 -4.28 -18.89 9.84
CA MET A 193 -4.98 -17.75 9.25
C MET A 193 -5.79 -16.97 10.29
N HIS A 194 -6.48 -17.66 11.20
CA HIS A 194 -7.22 -17.02 12.28
C HIS A 194 -6.32 -16.22 13.22
N ARG A 195 -5.15 -16.77 13.56
CA ARG A 195 -4.16 -16.06 14.41
C ARG A 195 -3.62 -14.82 13.72
N VAL A 196 -3.25 -14.91 12.44
CA VAL A 196 -2.78 -13.76 11.66
C VAL A 196 -3.88 -12.71 11.59
N ALA A 197 -5.10 -13.08 11.19
CA ALA A 197 -6.24 -12.17 11.09
C ALA A 197 -6.51 -11.44 12.43
N ARG A 198 -6.43 -12.16 13.56
CA ARG A 198 -6.64 -11.58 14.90
C ARG A 198 -5.59 -10.52 15.24
N TRP A 199 -4.31 -10.78 14.95
CA TRP A 199 -3.23 -9.85 15.26
C TRP A 199 -3.18 -8.66 14.31
N THR A 200 -3.57 -8.86 13.05
CA THR A 200 -3.55 -7.80 12.04
C THR A 200 -4.87 -7.02 11.95
N ALA A 201 -5.92 -7.43 12.66
CA ALA A 201 -7.22 -6.76 12.65
C ALA A 201 -7.12 -5.29 13.07
N LEU A 202 -6.39 -5.01 14.16
CA LEU A 202 -6.28 -3.64 14.69
C LEU A 202 -5.58 -2.69 13.71
N PRO A 203 -4.36 -2.98 13.19
CA PRO A 203 -3.73 -2.11 12.19
C PRO A 203 -4.56 -2.02 10.91
N THR A 204 -5.21 -3.09 10.46
CA THR A 204 -6.05 -3.06 9.27
C THR A 204 -7.28 -2.18 9.45
N LEU A 205 -7.83 -2.06 10.65
CA LEU A 205 -8.93 -1.13 10.94
C LEU A 205 -8.54 0.34 10.62
N PHE A 206 -7.27 0.68 10.75
CA PHE A 206 -6.71 1.98 10.38
C PHE A 206 -6.13 2.00 8.96
N ASN A 207 -6.56 1.11 8.09
CA ASN A 207 -6.13 0.96 6.70
C ASN A 207 -4.65 0.57 6.52
N PHE A 208 -3.99 0.02 7.56
CA PHE A 208 -2.64 -0.56 7.47
C PHE A 208 -2.74 -2.07 7.20
N ASN A 209 -2.86 -2.45 5.93
CA ASN A 209 -3.15 -3.83 5.52
C ASN A 209 -1.91 -4.68 5.19
N TYR A 210 -0.71 -4.11 5.11
CA TYR A 210 0.50 -4.82 4.64
C TYR A 210 0.85 -6.04 5.47
N ALA A 211 0.70 -5.95 6.79
CA ALA A 211 0.93 -7.09 7.68
C ALA A 211 -0.04 -8.26 7.37
N THR A 212 -1.28 -7.94 7.02
CA THR A 212 -2.28 -8.94 6.59
C THR A 212 -1.95 -9.49 5.22
N MET A 213 -1.58 -8.67 4.25
CA MET A 213 -1.25 -9.09 2.89
C MET A 213 -0.06 -10.04 2.82
N ILE A 214 0.93 -9.86 3.73
CA ILE A 214 2.10 -10.74 3.84
C ILE A 214 1.78 -11.96 4.69
N GLY A 215 1.13 -11.77 5.83
CA GLY A 215 0.82 -12.85 6.78
C GLY A 215 -0.23 -13.84 6.26
N LEU A 216 -1.20 -13.35 5.52
CA LEU A 216 -2.11 -14.15 4.69
C LEU A 216 -1.59 -13.97 3.26
N PRO A 217 -1.00 -14.97 2.60
CA PRO A 217 -0.37 -14.78 1.30
C PRO A 217 -1.39 -14.35 0.24
N VAL A 218 -1.78 -13.05 0.27
CA VAL A 218 -2.75 -12.44 -0.63
C VAL A 218 -2.06 -11.99 -1.91
N VAL A 219 -0.87 -11.40 -1.77
CA VAL A 219 -0.04 -10.93 -2.88
C VAL A 219 0.33 -12.09 -3.79
N PHE A 220 0.16 -11.94 -5.09
CA PHE A 220 0.38 -12.97 -6.14
C PHE A 220 -0.46 -14.25 -5.99
N ASN A 221 -1.42 -14.31 -5.10
CA ASN A 221 -2.26 -15.48 -4.94
C ASN A 221 -3.53 -15.35 -5.82
N PRO A 222 -3.68 -16.17 -6.87
CA PRO A 222 -4.81 -16.05 -7.80
C PRO A 222 -6.18 -16.30 -7.16
N LEU A 223 -6.24 -17.05 -6.05
CA LEU A 223 -7.48 -17.26 -5.31
C LEU A 223 -8.04 -15.96 -4.73
N PHE A 224 -7.14 -15.07 -4.28
CA PHE A 224 -7.54 -13.78 -3.72
C PHE A 224 -7.67 -12.67 -4.77
N LEU A 225 -7.18 -12.86 -6.00
CA LEU A 225 -7.27 -11.86 -7.07
C LEU A 225 -8.71 -11.41 -7.31
N ILE A 226 -9.61 -12.38 -7.47
CA ILE A 226 -11.03 -12.07 -7.78
C ILE A 226 -11.66 -11.23 -6.67
N PRO A 227 -11.74 -11.67 -5.40
CA PRO A 227 -12.33 -10.87 -4.35
C PRO A 227 -11.58 -9.55 -4.12
N PHE A 228 -10.25 -9.54 -4.18
CA PHE A 228 -9.44 -8.35 -3.96
C PHE A 228 -9.72 -7.23 -4.97
N VAL A 229 -9.98 -7.57 -6.23
CA VAL A 229 -10.25 -6.61 -7.30
C VAL A 229 -11.74 -6.25 -7.38
N PHE A 230 -12.62 -7.24 -7.27
CA PHE A 230 -14.04 -7.00 -7.50
C PHE A 230 -14.81 -6.45 -6.30
N LEU A 231 -14.42 -6.77 -5.05
CA LEU A 231 -15.12 -6.23 -3.88
C LEU A 231 -15.06 -4.70 -3.80
N PRO A 232 -13.91 -4.03 -4.01
CA PRO A 232 -13.87 -2.57 -4.08
C PRO A 232 -14.80 -1.98 -5.14
N ILE A 233 -14.84 -2.60 -6.32
CA ILE A 233 -15.71 -2.17 -7.43
C ILE A 233 -17.19 -2.29 -7.04
N VAL A 234 -17.60 -3.41 -6.48
CA VAL A 234 -18.99 -3.63 -6.00
C VAL A 234 -19.33 -2.60 -4.93
N ASN A 235 -18.42 -2.33 -4.02
CA ASN A 235 -18.63 -1.35 -2.93
C ASN A 235 -18.80 0.08 -3.47
N ILE A 236 -18.01 0.49 -4.45
CA ILE A 236 -18.20 1.78 -5.14
C ILE A 236 -19.54 1.84 -5.86
N LEU A 237 -19.97 0.76 -6.54
CA LEU A 237 -21.27 0.71 -7.20
C LEU A 237 -22.42 0.85 -6.21
N LEU A 238 -22.36 0.16 -5.08
CA LEU A 238 -23.35 0.28 -4.01
C LEU A 238 -23.38 1.69 -3.41
N ALA A 239 -22.20 2.27 -3.17
CA ALA A 239 -22.09 3.64 -2.66
C ALA A 239 -22.63 4.67 -3.66
N SER A 240 -22.30 4.53 -4.96
CA SER A 240 -22.79 5.45 -5.99
C SER A 240 -24.30 5.34 -6.14
N LEU A 241 -24.88 4.13 -6.04
CA LEU A 241 -26.33 3.94 -6.00
C LEU A 241 -26.94 4.65 -4.78
N ALA A 242 -26.34 4.48 -3.60
CA ALA A 242 -26.84 5.12 -2.37
C ALA A 242 -26.76 6.66 -2.43
N ILE A 243 -25.73 7.22 -3.06
CA ILE A 243 -25.62 8.66 -3.33
C ILE A 243 -26.72 9.11 -4.30
N THR A 244 -26.91 8.39 -5.40
CA THR A 244 -27.93 8.72 -6.44
C THR A 244 -29.35 8.72 -5.88
N ILE A 245 -29.69 7.80 -4.98
CA ILE A 245 -31.01 7.76 -4.33
C ILE A 245 -31.10 8.67 -3.08
N HIS A 246 -30.09 9.52 -2.86
CA HIS A 246 -30.02 10.43 -1.73
C HIS A 246 -30.11 9.76 -0.36
N LEU A 247 -29.60 8.54 -0.23
CA LEU A 247 -29.51 7.84 1.06
C LEU A 247 -28.31 8.32 1.88
N ILE A 248 -27.18 8.63 1.22
CA ILE A 248 -25.97 9.17 1.78
C ILE A 248 -25.50 10.38 0.98
N PRO A 249 -24.92 11.41 1.62
CA PRO A 249 -24.34 12.53 0.89
C PRO A 249 -23.02 12.11 0.21
N SER A 250 -22.66 12.79 -0.85
CA SER A 250 -21.31 12.68 -1.42
C SER A 250 -20.28 13.30 -0.49
N THR A 251 -19.05 12.80 -0.54
CA THR A 251 -17.94 13.29 0.30
C THR A 251 -17.37 14.60 -0.23
N PRO A 252 -17.60 15.75 0.41
CA PRO A 252 -17.06 17.04 -0.02
C PRO A 252 -15.60 17.24 0.37
N TYR A 253 -15.09 16.40 1.29
CA TYR A 253 -13.71 16.46 1.79
C TYR A 253 -12.88 15.31 1.24
N PRO A 254 -11.59 15.53 0.98
CA PRO A 254 -10.68 14.43 0.69
C PRO A 254 -10.50 13.60 1.96
N VAL A 255 -10.85 12.32 1.89
CA VAL A 255 -10.63 11.38 2.98
C VAL A 255 -9.16 11.02 3.05
N LEU A 256 -8.54 11.25 4.20
CA LEU A 256 -7.14 10.90 4.42
C LEU A 256 -6.96 9.39 4.49
N GLN A 257 -5.89 8.90 3.87
CA GLN A 257 -5.48 7.52 4.02
C GLN A 257 -5.12 7.24 5.49
N GLY A 258 -5.60 6.13 6.05
CA GLY A 258 -5.45 5.84 7.48
C GLY A 258 -6.66 6.25 8.33
N THR A 259 -7.65 6.95 7.76
CA THR A 259 -8.93 7.15 8.43
C THR A 259 -9.60 5.79 8.60
N PRO A 260 -10.07 5.44 9.82
CA PRO A 260 -10.79 4.18 10.03
C PRO A 260 -11.99 4.09 9.11
N GLY A 261 -12.14 2.98 8.37
CA GLY A 261 -13.19 2.80 7.39
C GLY A 261 -14.64 3.00 7.89
N PRO A 262 -14.97 2.77 9.17
CA PRO A 262 -16.32 3.03 9.70
C PRO A 262 -16.61 4.49 10.04
N LEU A 263 -15.64 5.38 9.94
CA LEU A 263 -15.77 6.81 10.26
C LEU A 263 -15.82 7.67 9.00
#